data_9495f96592ad7b95220e980ec2ed011e
#
_entry.id   9495f96592ad7b95220e980ec2ed011e
#
_cell.length_a   1.000
_cell.length_b   1.000
_cell.length_c   1.000
_cell.angle_alpha   90.00
_cell.angle_beta   90.00
_cell.angle_gamma   90.00
#
_symmetry.space_group_name_H-M   'P 1'
#
loop_
_entity.id
_entity.type
_entity.pdbx_description
1 polymer ?
#
loop_
_entity_poly.entity_id
_entity_poly.type
_entity_poly.pdbx_seq_one_letter_code
_entity_poly.pdbx_strand_id
1 'polypeptide(L)'
;MKNRAEIFELIRHKKVYIWGARMTGIGALRQLKAEGISSVGFIDSDKAFIGKTSHGLKVYHPSELNRSVALADNTVILVAVSLKEDEIYSQLKELDIDGIEVFSFHDEAAPYYTVDILSSCNLKCASCAHSIEETDVPKGSMTLDKFKSVFDKIIMDSPSVSHLSLYSWGEPLLHPYLDQIIDYAHDKNVAVALSSNLSINFDRRLDKIIKAAPDSLKVSLSGYYPKAYNSTHQGGDINLVKANLYHIRHLLDKYKVNTLVDINYHLYKDNSKENIKKIEELADELNFIVSKT
;
A
#
# COMPACT_ATOMS: atom_id res chain seq x y z
N MET A 1 -24.27 -7.47 -13.30
CA MET A 1 -22.82 -7.16 -13.26
C MET A 1 -22.09 -8.50 -13.34
N LYS A 2 -20.95 -8.59 -14.06
CA LYS A 2 -20.16 -9.84 -14.12
C LYS A 2 -19.41 -10.02 -12.80
N ASN A 3 -19.37 -11.24 -12.28
CA ASN A 3 -18.56 -11.52 -11.11
C ASN A 3 -17.05 -11.57 -11.48
N ARG A 4 -16.16 -11.56 -10.48
CA ARG A 4 -14.71 -11.51 -10.71
C ARG A 4 -14.16 -12.71 -11.51
N ALA A 5 -14.67 -13.90 -11.27
CA ALA A 5 -14.25 -15.09 -12.01
C ALA A 5 -14.60 -14.98 -13.50
N GLU A 6 -15.80 -14.49 -13.82
CA GLU A 6 -16.22 -14.22 -15.20
C GLU A 6 -15.35 -13.15 -15.87
N ILE A 7 -14.98 -12.09 -15.14
CA ILE A 7 -14.08 -11.05 -15.64
C ILE A 7 -12.70 -11.66 -15.93
N PHE A 8 -12.14 -12.43 -15.01
CA PHE A 8 -10.83 -13.04 -15.18
C PHE A 8 -10.78 -14.00 -16.38
N GLU A 9 -11.85 -14.76 -16.64
CA GLU A 9 -11.95 -15.57 -17.85
C GLU A 9 -11.94 -14.72 -19.13
N LEU A 10 -12.68 -13.61 -19.16
CA LEU A 10 -12.74 -12.71 -20.32
C LEU A 10 -11.40 -12.03 -20.63
N ILE A 11 -10.60 -11.76 -19.62
CA ILE A 11 -9.33 -11.04 -19.77
C ILE A 11 -8.10 -11.96 -19.77
N ARG A 12 -8.25 -13.27 -19.64
CA ARG A 12 -7.18 -14.27 -19.50
C ARG A 12 -6.10 -14.18 -20.59
N HIS A 13 -6.49 -13.86 -21.80
CA HIS A 13 -5.56 -13.77 -22.94
C HIS A 13 -5.36 -12.34 -23.44
N LYS A 14 -5.74 -11.34 -22.61
CA LYS A 14 -5.65 -9.93 -22.96
C LYS A 14 -4.48 -9.24 -22.28
N LYS A 15 -4.07 -8.11 -22.82
CA LYS A 15 -3.10 -7.21 -22.21
C LYS A 15 -3.83 -6.36 -21.16
N VAL A 16 -3.62 -6.63 -19.88
CA VAL A 16 -4.34 -5.98 -18.80
C VAL A 16 -3.54 -4.79 -18.27
N TYR A 17 -4.13 -3.61 -18.34
CA TYR A 17 -3.70 -2.45 -17.55
C TYR A 17 -4.58 -2.34 -16.30
N ILE A 18 -3.97 -2.11 -15.15
CA ILE A 18 -4.68 -1.94 -13.88
C ILE A 18 -4.75 -0.45 -13.57
N TRP A 19 -5.96 0.11 -13.54
CA TRP A 19 -6.13 1.50 -13.12
C TRP A 19 -6.28 1.59 -11.61
N GLY A 20 -5.26 2.20 -10.97
CA GLY A 20 -5.00 2.27 -9.53
C GLY A 20 -3.69 1.58 -9.18
N ALA A 21 -2.65 2.34 -8.83
CA ALA A 21 -1.32 1.80 -8.48
C ALA A 21 -1.12 1.62 -6.96
N ARG A 22 -2.19 1.81 -6.17
CA ARG A 22 -2.18 1.62 -4.71
C ARG A 22 -2.80 0.27 -4.33
N MET A 23 -3.12 0.08 -3.04
CA MET A 23 -3.41 -1.23 -2.45
C MET A 23 -4.47 -2.07 -3.18
N THR A 24 -5.57 -1.47 -3.64
CA THR A 24 -6.60 -2.21 -4.38
C THR A 24 -6.05 -2.76 -5.70
N GLY A 25 -5.33 -1.92 -6.46
CA GLY A 25 -4.69 -2.35 -7.71
C GLY A 25 -3.55 -3.36 -7.48
N ILE A 26 -2.80 -3.22 -6.40
CA ILE A 26 -1.76 -4.19 -6.01
C ILE A 26 -2.42 -5.54 -5.65
N GLY A 27 -3.54 -5.51 -4.93
CA GLY A 27 -4.34 -6.70 -4.64
C GLY A 27 -4.88 -7.36 -5.93
N ALA A 28 -5.37 -6.54 -6.87
CA ALA A 28 -5.79 -7.02 -8.19
C ALA A 28 -4.63 -7.68 -8.94
N LEU A 29 -3.46 -7.05 -8.97
CA LEU A 29 -2.26 -7.62 -9.60
C LEU A 29 -1.89 -8.98 -9.00
N ARG A 30 -1.96 -9.12 -7.66
CA ARG A 30 -1.66 -10.38 -6.98
C ARG A 30 -2.63 -11.48 -7.41
N GLN A 31 -3.92 -11.19 -7.44
CA GLN A 31 -4.95 -12.15 -7.87
C GLN A 31 -4.81 -12.50 -9.36
N LEU A 32 -4.55 -11.53 -10.24
CA LEU A 32 -4.30 -11.79 -11.65
C LEU A 32 -3.10 -12.71 -11.85
N LYS A 33 -2.00 -12.48 -11.13
CA LYS A 33 -0.81 -13.35 -11.17
C LYS A 33 -1.13 -14.78 -10.70
N ALA A 34 -1.93 -14.94 -9.65
CA ALA A 34 -2.36 -16.25 -9.16
C ALA A 34 -3.17 -17.04 -10.22
N GLU A 35 -3.93 -16.34 -11.04
CA GLU A 35 -4.71 -16.91 -12.16
C GLU A 35 -3.88 -17.03 -13.47
N GLY A 36 -2.60 -16.69 -13.44
CA GLY A 36 -1.73 -16.72 -14.63
C GLY A 36 -2.05 -15.64 -15.67
N ILE A 37 -2.73 -14.56 -15.27
CA ILE A 37 -3.08 -13.44 -16.15
C ILE A 37 -1.99 -12.39 -16.10
N SER A 38 -1.46 -12.02 -17.26
CA SER A 38 -0.37 -11.04 -17.38
C SER A 38 -0.89 -9.61 -17.33
N SER A 39 -0.28 -8.79 -16.48
CA SER A 39 -0.52 -7.34 -16.44
C SER A 39 0.64 -6.59 -17.11
N VAL A 40 0.31 -5.58 -17.91
CA VAL A 40 1.28 -4.77 -18.67
C VAL A 40 1.80 -3.59 -17.85
N GLY A 41 0.96 -2.99 -17.03
CA GLY A 41 1.31 -1.83 -16.21
C GLY A 41 0.15 -1.36 -15.36
N PHE A 42 0.46 -0.39 -14.52
CA PHE A 42 -0.55 0.38 -13.80
C PHE A 42 -0.88 1.68 -14.53
N ILE A 43 -2.06 2.23 -14.28
CA ILE A 43 -2.46 3.59 -14.64
C ILE A 43 -2.81 4.30 -13.36
N ASP A 44 -2.26 5.48 -13.13
CA ASP A 44 -2.59 6.30 -11.97
C ASP A 44 -2.43 7.80 -12.28
N SER A 45 -3.37 8.62 -11.84
CA SER A 45 -3.34 10.07 -12.01
C SER A 45 -2.54 10.80 -10.91
N ASP A 46 -2.13 10.09 -9.86
CA ASP A 46 -1.32 10.67 -8.79
C ASP A 46 0.10 10.95 -9.28
N LYS A 47 0.48 12.24 -9.22
CA LYS A 47 1.80 12.72 -9.65
C LYS A 47 2.96 12.05 -8.90
N ALA A 48 2.72 11.49 -7.71
CA ALA A 48 3.73 10.77 -6.94
C ALA A 48 4.27 9.54 -7.68
N PHE A 49 3.52 9.00 -8.67
CA PHE A 49 3.93 7.86 -9.48
C PHE A 49 4.61 8.22 -10.80
N ILE A 50 4.74 9.49 -11.16
CA ILE A 50 5.37 9.87 -12.43
C ILE A 50 6.81 9.35 -12.50
N GLY A 51 7.09 8.53 -13.52
CA GLY A 51 8.40 7.91 -13.72
C GLY A 51 8.74 6.77 -12.74
N LYS A 52 7.80 6.39 -11.88
CA LYS A 52 7.99 5.29 -10.92
C LYS A 52 7.47 3.96 -11.46
N THR A 53 7.85 2.89 -10.76
CA THR A 53 7.30 1.55 -10.95
C THR A 53 6.62 1.09 -9.66
N SER A 54 5.61 0.23 -9.79
CA SER A 54 4.98 -0.46 -8.67
C SER A 54 4.98 -1.96 -8.96
N HIS A 55 5.46 -2.76 -8.03
CA HIS A 55 5.51 -4.24 -8.16
C HIS A 55 6.17 -4.74 -9.46
N GLY A 56 7.22 -4.02 -9.89
CA GLY A 56 7.97 -4.33 -11.12
C GLY A 56 7.28 -3.90 -12.43
N LEU A 57 6.13 -3.25 -12.34
CA LEU A 57 5.39 -2.72 -13.49
C LEU A 57 5.49 -1.20 -13.56
N LYS A 58 5.60 -0.66 -14.78
CA LYS A 58 5.55 0.79 -15.00
C LYS A 58 4.18 1.34 -14.58
N VAL A 59 4.17 2.52 -13.98
CA VAL A 59 2.95 3.30 -13.74
C VAL A 59 2.85 4.38 -14.81
N TYR A 60 1.75 4.38 -15.56
CA TYR A 60 1.45 5.33 -16.62
C TYR A 60 0.52 6.41 -16.10
N HIS A 61 0.78 7.66 -16.43
CA HIS A 61 -0.22 8.70 -16.23
C HIS A 61 -1.33 8.56 -17.29
N PRO A 62 -2.61 8.83 -16.98
CA PRO A 62 -3.71 8.69 -17.94
C PRO A 62 -3.46 9.37 -19.29
N SER A 63 -2.79 10.54 -19.30
CA SER A 63 -2.44 11.25 -20.54
C SER A 63 -1.42 10.53 -21.42
N GLU A 64 -0.75 9.50 -20.93
CA GLU A 64 0.18 8.68 -21.70
C GLU A 64 -0.55 7.60 -22.52
N LEU A 65 -1.81 7.27 -22.17
CA LEU A 65 -2.57 6.21 -22.83
C LEU A 65 -2.76 6.48 -24.33
N ASN A 66 -2.88 7.73 -24.74
CA ASN A 66 -3.07 8.13 -26.15
C ASN A 66 -1.77 8.14 -26.97
N ARG A 67 -0.59 8.08 -26.35
CA ARG A 67 0.70 8.28 -27.04
C ARG A 67 1.62 7.07 -27.04
N SER A 68 1.71 6.33 -25.96
CA SER A 68 2.69 5.25 -25.78
C SER A 68 2.09 3.87 -25.59
N VAL A 69 0.85 3.81 -25.17
CA VAL A 69 0.06 2.59 -25.23
C VAL A 69 -0.56 2.57 -26.61
N ALA A 70 0.19 2.06 -27.60
CA ALA A 70 -0.45 1.59 -28.80
C ALA A 70 -1.51 0.62 -28.33
N LEU A 71 -2.76 1.06 -28.36
CA LEU A 71 -3.97 0.31 -28.01
C LEU A 71 -4.04 -0.83 -29.04
N ALA A 72 -3.09 -1.75 -28.88
CA ALA A 72 -3.02 -2.93 -29.72
C ALA A 72 -4.30 -3.72 -29.49
N ASP A 73 -4.79 -4.31 -30.54
CA ASP A 73 -5.80 -5.34 -30.47
C ASP A 73 -5.57 -6.20 -29.21
N ASN A 74 -6.63 -6.45 -28.47
CA ASN A 74 -6.58 -7.28 -27.26
C ASN A 74 -6.09 -6.60 -25.95
N THR A 75 -6.31 -5.29 -25.80
CA THR A 75 -6.04 -4.55 -24.56
C THR A 75 -7.31 -4.32 -23.75
N VAL A 76 -7.21 -4.41 -22.44
CA VAL A 76 -8.29 -4.10 -21.49
C VAL A 76 -7.78 -3.26 -20.34
N ILE A 77 -8.67 -2.49 -19.74
CA ILE A 77 -8.43 -1.75 -18.51
C ILE A 77 -9.25 -2.39 -17.38
N LEU A 78 -8.58 -2.78 -16.31
CA LEU A 78 -9.20 -3.25 -15.09
C LEU A 78 -9.13 -2.12 -14.05
N VAL A 79 -10.27 -1.49 -13.76
CA VAL A 79 -10.38 -0.42 -12.75
C VAL A 79 -10.34 -1.06 -11.37
N ALA A 80 -9.33 -0.72 -10.57
CA ALA A 80 -9.06 -1.29 -9.25
C ALA A 80 -8.74 -0.19 -8.24
N VAL A 81 -9.75 0.62 -7.92
CA VAL A 81 -9.70 1.69 -6.91
C VAL A 81 -10.79 1.46 -5.87
N SER A 82 -10.53 1.75 -4.60
CA SER A 82 -11.50 1.52 -3.51
C SER A 82 -12.54 2.65 -3.36
N LEU A 83 -12.19 3.83 -3.82
CA LEU A 83 -13.04 5.02 -3.81
C LEU A 83 -12.81 5.75 -5.14
N LYS A 84 -13.74 6.57 -5.59
CA LYS A 84 -13.58 7.40 -6.81
C LYS A 84 -13.63 6.63 -8.15
N GLU A 85 -14.29 5.50 -8.18
CA GLU A 85 -14.47 4.75 -9.42
C GLU A 85 -15.19 5.59 -10.49
N ASP A 86 -16.18 6.39 -10.10
CA ASP A 86 -16.91 7.32 -10.98
C ASP A 86 -15.99 8.39 -11.60
N GLU A 87 -14.98 8.87 -10.84
CA GLU A 87 -13.98 9.81 -11.39
C GLU A 87 -13.14 9.14 -12.49
N ILE A 88 -12.79 7.87 -12.32
CA ILE A 88 -12.05 7.10 -13.31
C ILE A 88 -12.87 6.91 -14.59
N TYR A 89 -14.13 6.51 -14.46
CA TYR A 89 -15.01 6.38 -15.62
C TYR A 89 -15.25 7.70 -16.36
N SER A 90 -15.24 8.82 -15.62
CA SER A 90 -15.30 10.15 -16.22
C SER A 90 -14.03 10.48 -17.00
N GLN A 91 -12.86 10.20 -16.44
CA GLN A 91 -11.57 10.37 -17.12
C GLN A 91 -11.46 9.48 -18.37
N LEU A 92 -11.93 8.24 -18.29
CA LEU A 92 -11.92 7.31 -19.42
C LEU A 92 -12.73 7.86 -20.62
N LYS A 93 -13.86 8.52 -20.37
CA LYS A 93 -14.67 9.14 -21.41
C LYS A 93 -13.97 10.34 -22.09
N GLU A 94 -13.12 11.06 -21.34
CA GLU A 94 -12.37 12.21 -21.85
C GLU A 94 -11.14 11.81 -22.67
N LEU A 95 -10.65 10.57 -22.49
CA LEU A 95 -9.41 10.10 -23.11
C LEU A 95 -9.57 9.63 -24.56
N ASP A 96 -10.80 9.57 -25.10
CA ASP A 96 -11.09 9.12 -26.47
C ASP A 96 -10.34 7.83 -26.86
N ILE A 97 -10.48 6.82 -25.98
CA ILE A 97 -9.87 5.49 -26.13
C ILE A 97 -10.92 4.49 -26.66
N ASP A 98 -11.47 4.80 -27.84
CA ASP A 98 -12.48 3.95 -28.47
C ASP A 98 -11.98 2.52 -28.68
N GLY A 99 -12.84 1.54 -28.36
CA GLY A 99 -12.57 0.12 -28.59
C GLY A 99 -11.84 -0.62 -27.45
N ILE A 100 -11.48 0.05 -26.33
CA ILE A 100 -10.96 -0.63 -25.14
C ILE A 100 -12.09 -1.09 -24.24
N GLU A 101 -12.07 -2.38 -23.91
CA GLU A 101 -12.96 -2.91 -22.88
C GLU A 101 -12.48 -2.51 -21.48
N VAL A 102 -13.41 -2.03 -20.68
CA VAL A 102 -13.16 -1.62 -19.29
C VAL A 102 -13.97 -2.49 -18.34
N PHE A 103 -13.32 -3.05 -17.35
CA PHE A 103 -13.94 -3.86 -16.31
C PHE A 103 -13.67 -3.26 -14.94
N SER A 104 -14.63 -3.37 -14.00
CA SER A 104 -14.38 -3.10 -12.58
C SER A 104 -13.80 -4.34 -11.91
N PHE A 105 -12.76 -4.15 -11.09
CA PHE A 105 -12.24 -5.18 -10.21
C PHE A 105 -13.19 -5.46 -9.03
N HIS A 106 -13.98 -4.46 -8.67
CA HIS A 106 -15.00 -4.59 -7.64
C HIS A 106 -16.25 -5.25 -8.24
N ASP A 107 -16.62 -6.44 -7.77
CA ASP A 107 -17.98 -6.85 -7.70
C ASP A 107 -18.63 -6.15 -6.47
N GLU A 108 -19.94 -6.29 -6.27
CA GLU A 108 -20.72 -5.51 -5.27
C GLU A 108 -20.13 -5.51 -3.84
N ALA A 109 -19.11 -6.29 -3.57
CA ALA A 109 -18.46 -6.40 -2.28
C ALA A 109 -16.98 -6.79 -2.41
N ALA A 110 -16.12 -5.90 -2.94
CA ALA A 110 -14.68 -6.12 -2.83
C ALA A 110 -14.14 -5.47 -1.55
N PRO A 111 -14.35 -6.06 -0.38
CA PRO A 111 -13.92 -5.46 0.86
C PRO A 111 -12.41 -5.55 0.96
N TYR A 112 -11.83 -4.54 1.55
CA TYR A 112 -10.56 -4.67 2.24
C TYR A 112 -10.85 -4.68 3.73
N TYR A 113 -9.97 -5.32 4.49
CA TYR A 113 -10.13 -5.40 5.93
C TYR A 113 -8.97 -4.74 6.64
N THR A 114 -9.28 -4.07 7.75
CA THR A 114 -8.27 -3.64 8.71
C THR A 114 -8.30 -4.60 9.89
N VAL A 115 -7.14 -5.20 10.20
CA VAL A 115 -6.95 -6.09 11.33
C VAL A 115 -5.86 -5.51 12.22
N ASP A 116 -6.24 -5.04 13.40
CA ASP A 116 -5.27 -4.54 14.39
C ASP A 116 -4.60 -5.71 15.10
N ILE A 117 -3.39 -6.04 14.69
CA ILE A 117 -2.65 -7.21 15.19
C ILE A 117 -1.89 -6.92 16.48
N LEU A 118 -1.65 -5.64 16.77
CA LEU A 118 -0.93 -5.19 17.95
C LEU A 118 -1.46 -3.85 18.41
N SER A 119 -1.98 -3.78 19.62
CA SER A 119 -2.50 -2.56 20.21
C SER A 119 -1.50 -1.80 21.10
N SER A 120 -0.21 -1.96 20.91
CA SER A 120 0.84 -1.18 21.58
C SER A 120 1.68 -0.40 20.58
N CYS A 121 2.20 0.75 21.02
CA CYS A 121 3.08 1.60 20.23
C CYS A 121 4.24 2.08 21.10
N ASN A 122 5.40 2.31 20.50
CA ASN A 122 6.57 2.89 21.16
C ASN A 122 6.52 4.41 21.26
N LEU A 123 5.58 5.07 20.56
CA LEU A 123 5.39 6.52 20.60
C LEU A 123 4.18 6.93 21.44
N LYS A 124 4.13 8.24 21.78
CA LYS A 124 3.04 8.89 22.52
C LYS A 124 2.54 10.13 21.78
N CYS A 125 2.16 9.95 20.51
CA CYS A 125 1.69 11.05 19.65
C CYS A 125 0.45 11.70 20.24
N ALA A 126 0.44 13.03 20.39
CA ALA A 126 -0.64 13.78 21.05
C ALA A 126 -2.01 13.65 20.34
N SER A 127 -2.03 13.35 19.03
CA SER A 127 -3.24 13.16 18.22
C SER A 127 -3.70 11.70 18.14
N CYS A 128 -3.03 10.77 18.84
CA CYS A 128 -3.34 9.36 18.77
C CYS A 128 -4.16 8.92 19.97
N ALA A 129 -5.27 8.19 19.73
CA ALA A 129 -6.11 7.64 20.77
C ALA A 129 -5.34 6.78 21.79
N HIS A 130 -4.26 6.13 21.37
CA HIS A 130 -3.37 5.34 22.21
C HIS A 130 -2.65 6.15 23.30
N SER A 131 -2.47 7.44 23.07
CA SER A 131 -1.77 8.34 23.99
C SER A 131 -2.70 9.04 24.95
N ILE A 132 -4.02 8.91 24.76
CA ILE A 132 -5.05 9.48 25.62
C ILE A 132 -5.32 8.46 26.74
N GLU A 133 -4.95 8.80 27.98
CA GLU A 133 -5.03 7.90 29.15
C GLU A 133 -6.47 7.42 29.47
N GLU A 134 -7.49 8.13 28.99
CA GLU A 134 -8.91 7.85 29.24
C GLU A 134 -9.52 6.85 28.22
N THR A 135 -8.75 6.37 27.26
CA THR A 135 -9.28 5.40 26.29
C THR A 135 -9.05 3.96 26.75
N ASP A 136 -10.15 3.19 26.92
CA ASP A 136 -10.14 1.74 27.12
C ASP A 136 -9.72 0.98 25.84
N VAL A 137 -8.60 1.36 25.24
CA VAL A 137 -8.06 0.60 24.11
C VAL A 137 -7.49 -0.71 24.65
N PRO A 138 -8.01 -1.88 24.23
CA PRO A 138 -7.48 -3.16 24.67
C PRO A 138 -6.00 -3.26 24.35
N LYS A 139 -5.16 -3.54 25.34
CA LYS A 139 -3.71 -3.73 25.15
C LYS A 139 -3.45 -5.22 24.89
N GLY A 140 -2.68 -5.51 23.87
CA GLY A 140 -2.32 -6.90 23.57
C GLY A 140 -1.69 -7.08 22.20
N SER A 141 -1.21 -8.30 21.98
CA SER A 141 -0.69 -8.78 20.72
C SER A 141 -1.50 -10.00 20.29
N MET A 142 -1.97 -9.99 19.05
CA MET A 142 -2.69 -11.13 18.49
C MET A 142 -1.72 -12.30 18.28
N THR A 143 -2.05 -13.49 18.75
CA THR A 143 -1.21 -14.66 18.45
C THR A 143 -1.36 -15.04 16.97
N LEU A 144 -0.35 -15.73 16.42
CA LEU A 144 -0.40 -16.19 15.03
C LEU A 144 -1.61 -17.09 14.76
N ASP A 145 -1.95 -18.00 15.67
CA ASP A 145 -3.10 -18.89 15.52
C ASP A 145 -4.43 -18.12 15.56
N LYS A 146 -4.52 -17.09 16.40
CA LYS A 146 -5.69 -16.21 16.42
C LYS A 146 -5.82 -15.43 15.12
N PHE A 147 -4.72 -14.91 14.59
CA PHE A 147 -4.71 -14.24 13.29
C PHE A 147 -5.19 -15.18 12.18
N LYS A 148 -4.64 -16.39 12.11
CA LYS A 148 -5.06 -17.39 11.12
C LYS A 148 -6.56 -17.67 11.19
N SER A 149 -7.08 -17.91 12.39
CA SER A 149 -8.52 -18.14 12.59
C SER A 149 -9.40 -16.96 12.15
N VAL A 150 -8.99 -15.73 12.44
CA VAL A 150 -9.70 -14.51 12.01
C VAL A 150 -9.63 -14.36 10.50
N PHE A 151 -8.45 -14.56 9.91
CA PHE A 151 -8.25 -14.38 8.50
C PHE A 151 -8.96 -15.45 7.66
N ASP A 152 -8.94 -16.72 8.09
CA ASP A 152 -9.69 -17.79 7.43
C ASP A 152 -11.19 -17.49 7.42
N LYS A 153 -11.71 -16.89 8.49
CA LYS A 153 -13.11 -16.42 8.52
C LYS A 153 -13.33 -15.28 7.53
N ILE A 154 -12.42 -14.32 7.44
CA ILE A 154 -12.49 -13.23 6.44
C ILE A 154 -12.56 -13.80 5.02
N ILE A 155 -11.69 -14.75 4.68
CA ILE A 155 -11.67 -15.38 3.36
C ILE A 155 -12.98 -16.14 3.08
N MET A 156 -13.52 -16.83 4.09
CA MET A 156 -14.78 -17.56 3.94
C MET A 156 -15.96 -16.61 3.71
N ASP A 157 -16.01 -15.51 4.44
CA ASP A 157 -17.14 -14.54 4.36
C ASP A 157 -16.96 -13.58 3.14
N SER A 158 -15.74 -13.37 2.69
CA SER A 158 -15.38 -12.42 1.63
C SER A 158 -14.27 -13.00 0.74
N PRO A 159 -14.59 -13.98 -0.13
CA PRO A 159 -13.60 -14.62 -1.00
C PRO A 159 -12.90 -13.65 -1.96
N SER A 160 -13.51 -12.50 -2.18
CA SER A 160 -13.03 -11.44 -3.08
C SER A 160 -12.20 -10.36 -2.37
N VAL A 161 -11.76 -10.57 -1.12
CA VAL A 161 -10.93 -9.60 -0.41
C VAL A 161 -9.67 -9.24 -1.21
N SER A 162 -9.43 -7.93 -1.40
CA SER A 162 -8.30 -7.47 -2.20
C SER A 162 -7.01 -7.39 -1.37
N HIS A 163 -7.12 -6.87 -0.16
CA HIS A 163 -5.97 -6.68 0.73
C HIS A 163 -6.37 -6.61 2.20
N LEU A 164 -5.37 -6.80 3.06
CA LEU A 164 -5.44 -6.54 4.50
C LEU A 164 -4.57 -5.33 4.86
N SER A 165 -5.11 -4.43 5.67
CA SER A 165 -4.34 -3.42 6.40
C SER A 165 -4.09 -3.94 7.82
N LEU A 166 -2.83 -4.22 8.15
CA LEU A 166 -2.44 -4.79 9.45
C LEU A 166 -2.04 -3.70 10.46
N TYR A 167 -2.76 -2.60 10.45
CA TYR A 167 -2.52 -1.47 11.32
C TYR A 167 -3.83 -0.72 11.62
N SER A 168 -3.91 -0.17 12.81
CA SER A 168 -4.96 0.78 13.20
C SER A 168 -4.36 1.76 14.23
N TRP A 169 -4.25 1.33 15.47
CA TRP A 169 -3.78 2.15 16.58
C TRP A 169 -2.37 1.80 17.08
N GLY A 170 -1.93 0.57 16.90
CA GLY A 170 -0.62 0.09 17.33
C GLY A 170 0.49 0.32 16.30
N GLU A 171 1.72 -0.09 16.67
CA GLU A 171 2.87 -0.12 15.76
C GLU A 171 3.11 -1.55 15.28
N PRO A 172 2.66 -1.92 14.08
CA PRO A 172 2.69 -3.32 13.63
C PRO A 172 4.10 -3.89 13.51
N LEU A 173 5.13 -3.07 13.25
CA LEU A 173 6.51 -3.55 13.13
C LEU A 173 7.10 -4.03 14.47
N LEU A 174 6.42 -3.80 15.59
CA LEU A 174 6.77 -4.40 16.87
C LEU A 174 6.18 -5.81 17.07
N HIS A 175 5.27 -6.25 16.20
CA HIS A 175 4.65 -7.57 16.35
C HIS A 175 5.66 -8.70 16.11
N PRO A 176 5.78 -9.69 17.02
CA PRO A 176 6.85 -10.70 16.97
C PRO A 176 6.75 -11.68 15.80
N TYR A 177 5.56 -11.85 15.22
CA TYR A 177 5.27 -12.81 14.14
C TYR A 177 4.76 -12.13 12.87
N LEU A 178 5.10 -10.84 12.66
CA LEU A 178 4.57 -10.08 11.52
C LEU A 178 4.97 -10.69 10.18
N ASP A 179 6.20 -11.18 10.05
CA ASP A 179 6.69 -11.89 8.86
C ASP A 179 5.81 -13.11 8.54
N GLN A 180 5.48 -13.94 9.54
CA GLN A 180 4.64 -15.12 9.36
C GLN A 180 3.17 -14.77 9.05
N ILE A 181 2.69 -13.65 9.58
CA ILE A 181 1.36 -13.12 9.27
C ILE A 181 1.27 -12.69 7.80
N ILE A 182 2.31 -12.00 7.30
CA ILE A 182 2.41 -11.60 5.90
C ILE A 182 2.45 -12.83 4.99
N ASP A 183 3.31 -13.79 5.29
CA ASP A 183 3.42 -15.05 4.51
C ASP A 183 2.07 -15.76 4.45
N TYR A 184 1.35 -15.88 5.58
CA TYR A 184 0.05 -16.54 5.63
C TYR A 184 -1.03 -15.84 4.77
N ALA A 185 -1.02 -14.51 4.73
CA ALA A 185 -1.93 -13.75 3.86
C ALA A 185 -1.57 -13.94 2.38
N HIS A 186 -0.28 -13.97 2.08
CA HIS A 186 0.23 -14.20 0.73
C HIS A 186 -0.09 -15.60 0.19
N ASP A 187 -0.08 -16.62 1.03
CA ASP A 187 -0.47 -18.00 0.68
C ASP A 187 -1.95 -18.07 0.22
N LYS A 188 -2.77 -17.09 0.61
CA LYS A 188 -4.17 -16.94 0.17
C LYS A 188 -4.35 -15.89 -0.95
N ASN A 189 -3.26 -15.45 -1.58
CA ASN A 189 -3.25 -14.42 -2.63
C ASN A 189 -3.86 -13.07 -2.21
N VAL A 190 -3.79 -12.72 -0.93
CA VAL A 190 -4.25 -11.43 -0.40
C VAL A 190 -3.06 -10.53 -0.13
N ALA A 191 -3.12 -9.30 -0.64
CA ALA A 191 -2.07 -8.32 -0.46
C ALA A 191 -2.08 -7.75 0.97
N VAL A 192 -0.90 -7.33 1.47
CA VAL A 192 -0.70 -6.82 2.83
C VAL A 192 -0.18 -5.40 2.83
N ALA A 193 -0.91 -4.51 3.50
CA ALA A 193 -0.50 -3.15 3.79
C ALA A 193 -0.06 -3.00 5.25
N LEU A 194 1.05 -2.31 5.44
CA LEU A 194 1.56 -1.89 6.75
C LEU A 194 1.57 -0.36 6.85
N SER A 195 1.46 0.15 8.07
CA SER A 195 1.77 1.54 8.37
C SER A 195 2.60 1.61 9.64
N SER A 196 3.69 2.39 9.61
CA SER A 196 4.65 2.47 10.72
C SER A 196 5.13 3.88 10.96
N ASN A 197 5.42 4.20 12.23
CA ASN A 197 6.17 5.39 12.58
C ASN A 197 7.69 5.27 12.29
N LEU A 198 8.16 4.06 12.06
CA LEU A 198 9.54 3.66 11.73
C LEU A 198 10.61 4.15 12.71
N SER A 199 10.24 4.73 13.87
CA SER A 199 11.15 5.16 14.92
C SER A 199 11.44 4.00 15.89
N ILE A 200 12.01 2.92 15.37
CA ILE A 200 12.24 1.66 16.07
C ILE A 200 13.69 1.24 15.89
N ASN A 201 14.35 0.86 16.99
CA ASN A 201 15.63 0.16 16.91
C ASN A 201 15.37 -1.29 16.52
N PHE A 202 15.58 -1.59 15.24
CA PHE A 202 15.45 -2.95 14.75
C PHE A 202 16.72 -3.75 15.02
N ASP A 203 16.51 -4.95 15.55
CA ASP A 203 17.45 -6.05 15.42
C ASP A 203 17.30 -6.69 14.02
N ARG A 204 17.40 -8.00 13.91
CA ARG A 204 17.16 -8.73 12.66
C ARG A 204 15.68 -8.80 12.23
N ARG A 205 14.77 -8.12 12.91
CA ARG A 205 13.34 -8.21 12.70
C ARG A 205 12.90 -7.52 11.41
N LEU A 206 13.44 -6.32 11.14
CA LEU A 206 13.16 -5.61 9.89
C LEU A 206 13.57 -6.43 8.66
N ASP A 207 14.70 -7.13 8.75
CA ASP A 207 15.19 -8.03 7.70
C ASP A 207 14.15 -9.12 7.35
N LYS A 208 13.56 -9.76 8.35
CA LYS A 208 12.52 -10.78 8.16
C LYS A 208 11.24 -10.20 7.58
N ILE A 209 10.80 -9.06 8.09
CA ILE A 209 9.58 -8.38 7.62
C ILE A 209 9.71 -7.97 6.14
N ILE A 210 10.83 -7.35 5.76
CA ILE A 210 11.04 -6.94 4.36
C ILE A 210 11.22 -8.17 3.45
N LYS A 211 11.85 -9.23 3.93
CA LYS A 211 11.96 -10.50 3.19
C LYS A 211 10.60 -11.15 2.92
N ALA A 212 9.65 -11.05 3.86
CA ALA A 212 8.27 -11.49 3.68
C ALA A 212 7.49 -10.63 2.65
N ALA A 213 8.10 -9.55 2.18
CA ALA A 213 7.65 -8.71 1.07
C ALA A 213 6.23 -8.12 1.25
N PRO A 214 5.93 -7.38 2.35
CA PRO A 214 4.64 -6.70 2.43
C PRO A 214 4.41 -5.88 1.16
N ASP A 215 3.18 -5.87 0.65
CA ASP A 215 2.90 -5.23 -0.63
C ASP A 215 2.97 -3.70 -0.55
N SER A 216 2.67 -3.12 0.62
CA SER A 216 2.86 -1.70 0.87
C SER A 216 3.32 -1.44 2.31
N LEU A 217 4.22 -0.48 2.45
CA LEU A 217 4.64 0.08 3.73
C LEU A 217 4.46 1.60 3.70
N LYS A 218 3.45 2.07 4.42
CA LYS A 218 3.25 3.49 4.67
C LYS A 218 4.11 3.92 5.86
N VAL A 219 4.90 4.99 5.70
CA VAL A 219 5.73 5.56 6.77
C VAL A 219 5.15 6.91 7.18
N SER A 220 4.63 6.99 8.40
CA SER A 220 4.00 8.21 8.92
C SER A 220 5.05 9.23 9.34
N LEU A 221 5.07 10.39 8.70
CA LEU A 221 6.00 11.48 8.96
C LEU A 221 5.29 12.83 9.05
N SER A 222 5.87 13.75 9.81
CA SER A 222 5.38 15.13 9.94
C SER A 222 6.50 16.17 9.96
N GLY A 223 7.73 15.78 9.73
CA GLY A 223 8.87 16.69 9.69
C GLY A 223 10.15 15.99 9.31
N TYR A 224 11.08 16.72 8.70
CA TYR A 224 12.44 16.27 8.38
C TYR A 224 13.43 16.55 9.50
N TYR A 225 13.20 17.64 10.24
CA TYR A 225 14.04 18.06 11.35
C TYR A 225 13.41 17.69 12.70
N PRO A 226 14.21 17.45 13.74
CA PRO A 226 13.72 16.99 15.05
C PRO A 226 12.61 17.86 15.63
N LYS A 227 12.73 19.18 15.55
CA LYS A 227 11.72 20.10 16.10
C LYS A 227 10.35 19.93 15.44
N ALA A 228 10.29 19.80 14.11
CA ALA A 228 9.04 19.60 13.39
C ALA A 228 8.48 18.18 13.64
N TYR A 229 9.33 17.16 13.59
CA TYR A 229 8.93 15.78 13.81
C TYR A 229 8.40 15.54 15.23
N ASN A 230 9.15 15.97 16.25
CA ASN A 230 8.79 15.70 17.64
C ASN A 230 7.59 16.49 18.15
N SER A 231 7.16 17.53 17.42
CA SER A 231 5.93 18.26 17.77
C SER A 231 4.68 17.37 17.68
N THR A 232 4.73 16.31 16.88
CA THR A 232 3.60 15.38 16.64
C THR A 232 3.96 13.94 17.00
N HIS A 233 5.16 13.48 16.66
CA HIS A 233 5.65 12.12 16.93
C HIS A 233 6.44 12.09 18.24
N GLN A 234 5.73 12.31 19.35
CA GLN A 234 6.36 12.39 20.67
C GLN A 234 7.01 11.07 21.09
N GLY A 235 8.28 11.16 21.50
CA GLY A 235 9.09 10.00 21.86
C GLY A 235 9.82 9.35 20.68
N GLY A 236 9.64 9.87 19.46
CA GLY A 236 10.35 9.38 18.28
C GLY A 236 11.67 10.08 18.00
N ASP A 237 12.47 9.47 17.13
CA ASP A 237 13.74 10.01 16.62
C ASP A 237 13.72 10.02 15.08
N ILE A 238 13.67 11.21 14.49
CA ILE A 238 13.67 11.39 13.04
C ILE A 238 14.97 10.88 12.38
N ASN A 239 16.11 10.92 13.08
CA ASN A 239 17.37 10.41 12.52
C ASN A 239 17.33 8.89 12.42
N LEU A 240 16.73 8.22 13.41
CA LEU A 240 16.49 6.78 13.36
C LEU A 240 15.51 6.42 12.23
N VAL A 241 14.43 7.19 12.06
CA VAL A 241 13.49 7.00 10.93
C VAL A 241 14.22 7.12 9.59
N LYS A 242 15.03 8.15 9.39
CA LYS A 242 15.83 8.32 8.16
C LYS A 242 16.79 7.15 7.95
N ALA A 243 17.51 6.73 8.98
CA ALA A 243 18.40 5.56 8.89
C ALA A 243 17.64 4.28 8.51
N ASN A 244 16.45 4.07 9.07
CA ASN A 244 15.60 2.93 8.74
C ASN A 244 15.04 3.00 7.32
N LEU A 245 14.73 4.19 6.77
CA LEU A 245 14.35 4.34 5.36
C LEU A 245 15.47 3.89 4.41
N TYR A 246 16.74 4.29 4.67
CA TYR A 246 17.89 3.80 3.91
C TYR A 246 18.06 2.27 4.07
N HIS A 247 17.89 1.77 5.30
CA HIS A 247 17.97 0.34 5.56
C HIS A 247 16.88 -0.45 4.80
N ILE A 248 15.64 0.05 4.79
CA ILE A 248 14.55 -0.54 3.97
C ILE A 248 14.96 -0.56 2.50
N ARG A 249 15.46 0.54 1.92
CA ARG A 249 15.91 0.55 0.52
C ARG A 249 16.97 -0.52 0.26
N HIS A 250 17.97 -0.62 1.13
CA HIS A 250 19.00 -1.67 1.04
C HIS A 250 18.39 -3.08 1.09
N LEU A 251 17.43 -3.34 1.98
CA LEU A 251 16.80 -4.65 2.11
C LEU A 251 15.92 -4.99 0.90
N LEU A 252 15.18 -4.02 0.36
CA LEU A 252 14.41 -4.21 -0.87
C LEU A 252 15.31 -4.63 -2.04
N ASP A 253 16.46 -3.99 -2.19
CA ASP A 253 17.44 -4.33 -3.22
C ASP A 253 18.10 -5.69 -2.97
N LYS A 254 18.48 -5.96 -1.71
CA LYS A 254 19.10 -7.22 -1.30
C LYS A 254 18.20 -8.42 -1.58
N TYR A 255 16.91 -8.32 -1.24
CA TYR A 255 15.94 -9.43 -1.41
C TYR A 255 15.22 -9.38 -2.75
N LYS A 256 15.43 -8.34 -3.56
CA LYS A 256 14.74 -8.12 -4.85
C LYS A 256 13.22 -8.17 -4.72
N VAL A 257 12.70 -7.60 -3.65
CA VAL A 257 11.25 -7.54 -3.36
C VAL A 257 10.67 -6.19 -3.74
N ASN A 258 9.40 -6.17 -4.11
CA ASN A 258 8.69 -5.02 -4.63
C ASN A 258 7.64 -4.53 -3.62
N THR A 259 8.08 -3.96 -2.51
CA THR A 259 7.19 -3.26 -1.57
C THR A 259 7.02 -1.81 -2.02
N LEU A 260 5.78 -1.35 -2.17
CA LEU A 260 5.50 0.07 -2.37
C LEU A 260 5.74 0.81 -1.04
N VAL A 261 6.79 1.62 -0.96
CA VAL A 261 7.07 2.46 0.20
C VAL A 261 6.50 3.85 -0.04
N ASP A 262 5.56 4.27 0.81
CA ASP A 262 4.87 5.55 0.75
C ASP A 262 5.16 6.37 2.01
N ILE A 263 5.94 7.43 1.87
CA ILE A 263 6.15 8.40 2.97
C ILE A 263 4.90 9.26 3.07
N ASN A 264 4.04 8.94 4.04
CA ASN A 264 2.81 9.67 4.30
C ASN A 264 3.11 10.89 5.18
N TYR A 265 3.20 12.06 4.53
CA TYR A 265 3.51 13.30 5.20
C TYR A 265 2.25 13.99 5.71
N HIS A 266 2.11 14.02 7.04
CA HIS A 266 0.99 14.70 7.70
C HIS A 266 1.22 16.22 7.71
N LEU A 267 0.29 16.95 7.11
CA LEU A 267 0.32 18.40 7.03
C LEU A 267 -0.26 19.00 8.31
N TYR A 268 0.57 19.75 9.04
CA TYR A 268 0.16 20.54 10.19
C TYR A 268 0.49 22.02 9.97
N LYS A 269 -0.11 22.90 10.78
CA LYS A 269 0.07 24.35 10.66
C LYS A 269 1.54 24.79 10.71
N ASP A 270 2.35 24.06 11.47
CA ASP A 270 3.73 24.43 11.78
C ASP A 270 4.79 23.62 11.03
N ASN A 271 4.40 22.70 10.13
CA ASN A 271 5.42 22.05 9.29
C ASN A 271 5.76 22.97 8.10
N SER A 272 7.02 23.38 8.06
CA SER A 272 7.51 24.30 7.05
C SER A 272 7.58 23.66 5.66
N LYS A 273 7.48 24.50 4.61
CA LYS A 273 7.70 24.08 3.22
C LYS A 273 9.06 23.41 3.02
N GLU A 274 10.08 23.84 3.77
CA GLU A 274 11.41 23.26 3.74
C GLU A 274 11.42 21.80 4.20
N ASN A 275 10.69 21.45 5.28
CA ASN A 275 10.56 20.05 5.72
C ASN A 275 9.98 19.18 4.61
N ILE A 276 8.92 19.63 3.93
CA ILE A 276 8.27 18.89 2.84
C ILE A 276 9.27 18.65 1.71
N LYS A 277 9.96 19.71 1.27
CA LYS A 277 10.96 19.62 0.21
C LYS A 277 12.07 18.62 0.55
N LYS A 278 12.56 18.62 1.78
CA LYS A 278 13.59 17.68 2.24
C LYS A 278 13.09 16.22 2.29
N ILE A 279 11.82 16.01 2.60
CA ILE A 279 11.21 14.68 2.56
C ILE A 279 11.04 14.22 1.10
N GLU A 280 10.63 15.10 0.19
CA GLU A 280 10.53 14.79 -1.24
C GLU A 280 11.89 14.44 -1.84
N GLU A 281 12.95 15.22 -1.53
CA GLU A 281 14.34 14.94 -1.93
C GLU A 281 14.80 13.55 -1.43
N LEU A 282 14.53 13.22 -0.16
CA LEU A 282 14.88 11.93 0.43
C LEU A 282 14.10 10.77 -0.24
N ALA A 283 12.81 10.98 -0.48
CA ALA A 283 11.98 9.96 -1.14
C ALA A 283 12.44 9.69 -2.57
N ASP A 284 12.79 10.73 -3.32
CA ASP A 284 13.32 10.59 -4.67
C ASP A 284 14.67 9.85 -4.69
N GLU A 285 15.59 10.18 -3.77
CA GLU A 285 16.87 9.48 -3.59
C GLU A 285 16.66 7.97 -3.34
N LEU A 286 15.66 7.62 -2.53
CA LEU A 286 15.34 6.24 -2.15
C LEU A 286 14.38 5.54 -3.15
N ASN A 287 13.94 6.23 -4.19
CA ASN A 287 12.91 5.77 -5.11
C ASN A 287 11.61 5.34 -4.39
N PHE A 288 11.19 6.13 -3.41
CA PHE A 288 9.92 5.99 -2.70
C PHE A 288 8.92 7.03 -3.22
N ILE A 289 7.65 6.91 -2.85
CA ILE A 289 6.63 7.92 -3.13
C ILE A 289 6.33 8.74 -1.87
N VAL A 290 5.76 9.92 -2.08
CA VAL A 290 5.29 10.79 -0.99
C VAL A 290 3.82 11.09 -1.19
N SER A 291 3.00 10.75 -0.20
CA SER A 291 1.61 11.21 -0.10
C SER A 291 1.48 12.27 0.99
N LYS A 292 0.57 13.22 0.79
CA LYS A 292 0.33 14.32 1.73
C LYS A 292 -1.11 14.23 2.24
N THR A 293 -1.27 14.23 3.55
CA THR A 293 -2.59 14.12 4.21
C THR A 293 -2.78 15.21 5.26
#